data_a43d3c8c1640fe110e34a236456e6174
#
_entry.id   a43d3c8c1640fe110e34a236456e6174
#
_cell.length_a   1.000
_cell.length_b   1.000
_cell.length_c   1.000
_cell.angle_alpha   90.00
_cell.angle_beta   90.00
_cell.angle_gamma   90.00
#
_symmetry.space_group_name_H-M   'P 1'
#
loop_
_entity.id
_entity.type
_entity.pdbx_description
1 polymer ?
#
loop_
_entity_poly.entity_id
_entity_poly.type
_entity_poly.pdbx_seq_one_letter_code
_entity_poly.pdbx_strand_id
1 'polypeptide(L)'
;MSFDNAFVATFAAILLTLTAHIIARILARKLSWLPMVITALVLVVIFLFIFQWDYNHYYGVAKPVFDHLLGYVTVLLAIPLAAMNFKGLPVKKLIIIVAMASLIGALLPMSLAYLFSLSHDTILAFASRSVTTPLGLSIADLIKAPLAMANLIIIVSGIIGGTLARFLFVGIEDDRAKGLALGLVAHAFGTVEAWQISHTAGRYAAFGLAVNGLVTAIWVPIFVTALSV
;
A
#
# COMPACT_ATOMS: atom_id res chain seq x y z
N MET A 1 16.97 -5.88 -27.72
CA MET A 1 17.16 -7.28 -27.27
C MET A 1 15.79 -7.96 -27.42
N SER A 2 15.60 -8.78 -28.46
CA SER A 2 14.32 -9.47 -28.71
C SER A 2 14.28 -10.70 -27.80
N PHE A 3 13.46 -10.64 -26.77
CA PHE A 3 13.14 -11.82 -25.96
C PHE A 3 11.94 -12.54 -26.63
N ASP A 4 12.21 -13.30 -27.68
CA ASP A 4 11.18 -13.97 -28.47
C ASP A 4 10.48 -15.12 -27.73
N ASN A 5 10.95 -15.46 -26.53
CA ASN A 5 10.33 -16.45 -25.66
C ASN A 5 9.67 -15.75 -24.45
N ALA A 6 8.36 -15.83 -24.34
CA ALA A 6 7.59 -15.21 -23.24
C ALA A 6 8.12 -15.62 -21.86
N PHE A 7 8.61 -16.84 -21.69
CA PHE A 7 9.20 -17.32 -20.44
C PHE A 7 10.49 -16.54 -20.11
N VAL A 8 11.38 -16.36 -21.09
CA VAL A 8 12.64 -15.63 -20.91
C VAL A 8 12.37 -14.15 -20.59
N ALA A 9 11.40 -13.53 -21.28
CA ALA A 9 11.01 -12.15 -21.03
C ALA A 9 10.42 -11.99 -19.62
N THR A 10 9.54 -12.89 -19.19
CA THR A 10 8.98 -12.88 -17.82
C THR A 10 10.08 -13.04 -16.77
N PHE A 11 10.98 -14.01 -16.96
CA PHE A 11 12.10 -14.22 -16.05
C PHE A 11 13.01 -12.99 -15.95
N ALA A 12 13.34 -12.37 -17.10
CA ALA A 12 14.15 -11.14 -17.15
C ALA A 12 13.46 -9.97 -16.44
N ALA A 13 12.13 -9.82 -16.60
CA ALA A 13 11.35 -8.78 -15.93
C ALA A 13 11.36 -8.95 -14.40
N ILE A 14 11.19 -10.17 -13.92
CA ILE A 14 11.27 -10.49 -12.49
C ILE A 14 12.68 -10.22 -11.96
N LEU A 15 13.71 -10.69 -12.65
CA LEU A 15 15.09 -10.49 -12.26
C LEU A 15 15.46 -9.01 -12.19
N LEU A 16 15.04 -8.22 -13.19
CA LEU A 16 15.23 -6.76 -13.21
C LEU A 16 14.58 -6.11 -11.96
N THR A 17 13.34 -6.45 -11.68
CA THR A 17 12.61 -5.90 -10.53
C THR A 17 13.25 -6.28 -9.20
N LEU A 18 13.66 -7.54 -9.04
CA LEU A 18 14.34 -8.02 -7.83
C LEU A 18 15.70 -7.34 -7.65
N THR A 19 16.47 -7.17 -8.74
CA THR A 19 17.75 -6.48 -8.71
C THR A 19 17.59 -5.02 -8.28
N ALA A 20 16.62 -4.31 -8.86
CA ALA A 20 16.27 -2.95 -8.46
C ALA A 20 15.90 -2.88 -6.97
N HIS A 21 15.10 -3.82 -6.48
CA HIS A 21 14.72 -3.88 -5.07
C HIS A 21 15.92 -4.14 -4.15
N ILE A 22 16.79 -5.09 -4.49
CA ILE A 22 18.00 -5.39 -3.71
C ILE A 22 18.92 -4.18 -3.62
N ILE A 23 19.17 -3.51 -4.75
CA ILE A 23 19.99 -2.29 -4.79
C ILE A 23 19.36 -1.19 -3.94
N ALA A 24 18.04 -0.95 -4.10
CA ALA A 24 17.32 0.04 -3.29
C ALA A 24 17.43 -0.24 -1.79
N ARG A 25 17.32 -1.51 -1.39
CA ARG A 25 17.49 -1.94 0.01
C ARG A 25 18.90 -1.69 0.54
N ILE A 26 19.92 -1.92 -0.28
CA ILE A 26 21.32 -1.65 0.09
C ILE A 26 21.54 -0.14 0.24
N LEU A 27 21.04 0.66 -0.72
CA LEU A 27 21.13 2.11 -0.68
C LEU A 27 20.40 2.71 0.52
N ALA A 28 19.18 2.27 0.82
CA ALA A 28 18.40 2.72 1.96
C ALA A 28 19.09 2.43 3.32
N ARG A 29 19.86 1.34 3.42
CA ARG A 29 20.68 1.05 4.62
C ARG A 29 21.87 2.00 4.79
N LYS A 30 22.43 2.50 3.68
CA LYS A 30 23.57 3.44 3.71
C LYS A 30 23.11 4.90 3.79
N LEU A 31 21.98 5.21 3.19
CA LEU A 31 21.43 6.56 3.05
C LEU A 31 20.03 6.56 3.66
N SER A 32 19.96 6.77 4.97
CA SER A 32 18.70 6.69 5.75
C SER A 32 17.62 7.69 5.31
N TRP A 33 17.99 8.74 4.58
CA TRP A 33 17.06 9.73 4.03
C TRP A 33 16.34 9.23 2.74
N LEU A 34 16.84 8.14 2.11
CA LEU A 34 16.36 7.65 0.83
C LEU A 34 15.23 6.63 1.03
N PRO A 35 13.98 6.92 0.62
CA PRO A 35 12.88 5.97 0.75
C PRO A 35 13.10 4.76 -0.16
N MET A 36 13.17 3.56 0.43
CA MET A 36 13.48 2.33 -0.29
C MET A 36 12.55 2.08 -1.48
N VAL A 37 11.24 2.30 -1.29
CA VAL A 37 10.22 2.01 -2.33
C VAL A 37 10.37 2.96 -3.51
N ILE A 38 10.55 4.26 -3.26
CA ILE A 38 10.77 5.26 -4.34
C ILE A 38 12.06 4.93 -5.09
N THR A 39 13.13 4.60 -4.35
CA THR A 39 14.41 4.22 -4.95
C THR A 39 14.26 3.00 -5.86
N ALA A 40 13.51 1.97 -5.41
CA ALA A 40 13.26 0.79 -6.22
C ALA A 40 12.49 1.12 -7.52
N LEU A 41 11.45 1.95 -7.42
CA LEU A 41 10.69 2.41 -8.60
C LEU A 41 11.58 3.15 -9.60
N VAL A 42 12.38 4.11 -9.11
CA VAL A 42 13.30 4.88 -9.96
C VAL A 42 14.32 3.96 -10.62
N LEU A 43 14.87 2.98 -9.90
CA LEU A 43 15.82 2.02 -10.47
C LEU A 43 15.19 1.14 -11.54
N VAL A 44 13.94 0.69 -11.37
CA VAL A 44 13.22 -0.04 -12.43
C VAL A 44 13.11 0.81 -13.69
N VAL A 45 12.70 2.07 -13.56
CA VAL A 45 12.59 3.00 -14.71
C VAL A 45 13.96 3.20 -15.38
N ILE A 46 15.02 3.42 -14.60
CA ILE A 46 16.39 3.56 -15.12
C ILE A 46 16.82 2.29 -15.86
N PHE A 47 16.56 1.11 -15.33
CA PHE A 47 16.91 -0.15 -15.99
C PHE A 47 16.14 -0.36 -17.28
N LEU A 48 14.84 -0.04 -17.31
CA LEU A 48 14.05 -0.10 -18.54
C LEU A 48 14.64 0.82 -19.62
N PHE A 49 15.06 2.03 -19.23
CA PHE A 49 15.71 2.97 -20.13
C PHE A 49 17.08 2.48 -20.64
N ILE A 50 17.95 1.97 -19.75
CA ILE A 50 19.29 1.46 -20.10
C ILE A 50 19.16 0.26 -21.05
N PHE A 51 18.27 -0.66 -20.78
CA PHE A 51 18.09 -1.85 -21.61
C PHE A 51 17.18 -1.61 -22.82
N GLN A 52 16.69 -0.37 -23.01
CA GLN A 52 15.75 0.02 -24.07
C GLN A 52 14.53 -0.92 -24.13
N TRP A 53 14.03 -1.29 -22.96
CA TRP A 53 12.91 -2.19 -22.84
C TRP A 53 11.61 -1.38 -22.73
N ASP A 54 10.69 -1.61 -23.65
CA ASP A 54 9.38 -0.92 -23.63
C ASP A 54 8.60 -1.26 -22.36
N TYR A 55 8.02 -0.23 -21.74
CA TYR A 55 7.25 -0.38 -20.50
C TYR A 55 6.04 -1.29 -20.66
N ASN A 56 5.30 -1.18 -21.79
CA ASN A 56 4.11 -2.00 -22.00
C ASN A 56 4.48 -3.48 -22.15
N HIS A 57 5.60 -3.76 -22.81
CA HIS A 57 6.13 -5.11 -22.92
C HIS A 57 6.57 -5.65 -21.55
N TYR A 58 7.37 -4.88 -20.79
CA TYR A 58 7.75 -5.25 -19.42
C TYR A 58 6.52 -5.50 -18.54
N TYR A 59 5.56 -4.58 -18.54
CA TYR A 59 4.34 -4.69 -17.75
C TYR A 59 3.51 -5.91 -18.15
N GLY A 60 3.35 -6.15 -19.46
CA GLY A 60 2.57 -7.27 -19.97
C GLY A 60 3.10 -8.63 -19.54
N VAL A 61 4.45 -8.81 -19.50
CA VAL A 61 5.06 -10.08 -19.08
C VAL A 61 5.23 -10.22 -17.57
N ALA A 62 5.38 -9.11 -16.85
CA ALA A 62 5.57 -9.10 -15.39
C ALA A 62 4.24 -9.20 -14.63
N LYS A 63 3.20 -8.52 -15.11
CA LYS A 63 1.90 -8.39 -14.45
C LYS A 63 1.29 -9.72 -14.00
N PRO A 64 1.17 -10.77 -14.82
CA PRO A 64 0.53 -12.02 -14.38
C PRO A 64 1.21 -12.62 -13.15
N VAL A 65 2.54 -12.57 -13.09
CA VAL A 65 3.30 -13.12 -11.97
C VAL A 65 3.12 -12.25 -10.73
N PHE A 66 3.21 -10.93 -10.86
CA PHE A 66 3.05 -10.03 -9.73
C PHE A 66 1.62 -10.01 -9.19
N ASP A 67 0.60 -10.14 -10.03
CA ASP A 67 -0.80 -10.26 -9.58
C ASP A 67 -1.00 -11.52 -8.72
N HIS A 68 -0.46 -12.66 -9.12
CA HIS A 68 -0.50 -13.88 -8.31
C HIS A 68 0.27 -13.72 -7.00
N LEU A 69 1.49 -13.19 -7.05
CA LEU A 69 2.29 -12.94 -5.85
C LEU A 69 1.60 -11.96 -4.90
N LEU A 70 0.96 -10.91 -5.42
CA LEU A 70 0.20 -9.94 -4.64
C LEU A 70 -0.97 -10.60 -3.91
N GLY A 71 -1.69 -11.50 -4.58
CA GLY A 71 -2.74 -12.31 -3.97
C GLY A 71 -2.22 -13.15 -2.81
N TYR A 72 -1.12 -13.89 -3.02
CA TYR A 72 -0.50 -14.69 -1.95
C TYR A 72 -0.02 -13.84 -0.78
N VAL A 73 0.66 -12.72 -1.05
CA VAL A 73 1.11 -11.79 0.00
C VAL A 73 -0.06 -11.26 0.82
N THR A 74 -1.19 -10.96 0.17
CA THR A 74 -2.40 -10.49 0.87
C THR A 74 -2.91 -11.54 1.86
N VAL A 75 -2.96 -12.83 1.47
CA VAL A 75 -3.33 -13.92 2.36
C VAL A 75 -2.28 -14.13 3.47
N LEU A 76 -0.99 -14.02 3.13
CA LEU A 76 0.11 -14.15 4.09
C LEU A 76 0.14 -13.05 5.16
N LEU A 77 -0.53 -11.90 4.94
CA LEU A 77 -0.72 -10.89 5.98
C LEU A 77 -1.54 -11.41 7.19
N ALA A 78 -2.27 -12.50 7.04
CA ALA A 78 -2.92 -13.17 8.16
C ALA A 78 -1.91 -13.78 9.16
N ILE A 79 -0.70 -14.15 8.72
CA ILE A 79 0.32 -14.76 9.58
C ILE A 79 0.79 -13.83 10.71
N PRO A 80 1.29 -12.60 10.44
CA PRO A 80 1.67 -11.69 11.51
C PRO A 80 0.48 -11.28 12.37
N LEU A 81 -0.75 -11.24 11.81
CA LEU A 81 -1.96 -10.99 12.57
C LEU A 81 -2.26 -12.15 13.55
N ALA A 82 -2.20 -13.39 13.08
CA ALA A 82 -2.40 -14.57 13.91
C ALA A 82 -1.28 -14.76 14.96
N ALA A 83 -0.06 -14.33 14.64
CA ALA A 83 1.08 -14.37 15.56
C ALA A 83 1.06 -13.26 16.63
N MET A 84 0.14 -12.29 16.53
CA MET A 84 0.02 -11.26 17.56
C MET A 84 -0.53 -11.84 18.85
N ASN A 85 0.23 -11.64 19.93
CA ASN A 85 -0.28 -11.96 21.26
C ASN A 85 -1.12 -10.79 21.77
N PHE A 86 -2.42 -10.99 21.85
CA PHE A 86 -3.38 -9.99 22.33
C PHE A 86 -3.48 -9.92 23.87
N LYS A 87 -2.79 -10.82 24.60
CA LYS A 87 -2.78 -10.77 26.07
C LYS A 87 -2.14 -9.47 26.56
N GLY A 88 -2.86 -8.74 27.39
CA GLY A 88 -2.39 -7.46 27.94
C GLY A 88 -2.48 -6.26 26.98
N LEU A 89 -2.96 -6.46 25.75
CA LEU A 89 -3.20 -5.34 24.85
C LEU A 89 -4.57 -4.71 25.08
N PRO A 90 -4.70 -3.38 24.96
CA PRO A 90 -5.98 -2.70 25.07
C PRO A 90 -6.79 -2.87 23.78
N VAL A 91 -7.26 -4.10 23.50
CA VAL A 91 -7.91 -4.49 22.23
C VAL A 91 -9.07 -3.56 21.89
N LYS A 92 -9.89 -3.19 22.87
CA LYS A 92 -11.00 -2.24 22.64
C LYS A 92 -10.51 -0.89 22.12
N LYS A 93 -9.42 -0.36 22.70
CA LYS A 93 -8.82 0.92 22.24
C LYS A 93 -8.24 0.77 20.82
N LEU A 94 -7.58 -0.34 20.52
CA LEU A 94 -7.05 -0.61 19.18
C LEU A 94 -8.15 -0.68 18.13
N ILE A 95 -9.26 -1.38 18.42
CA ILE A 95 -10.41 -1.44 17.51
C ILE A 95 -11.01 -0.05 17.26
N ILE A 96 -11.17 0.75 18.31
CA ILE A 96 -11.69 2.13 18.18
C ILE A 96 -10.73 2.97 17.33
N ILE A 97 -9.43 2.90 17.56
CA ILE A 97 -8.42 3.64 16.77
C ILE A 97 -8.48 3.22 15.29
N VAL A 98 -8.55 1.93 15.01
CA VAL A 98 -8.64 1.43 13.63
C VAL A 98 -9.95 1.85 12.97
N ALA A 99 -11.07 1.75 13.65
CA ALA A 99 -12.36 2.18 13.13
C ALA A 99 -12.38 3.69 12.81
N MET A 100 -11.89 4.52 13.74
CA MET A 100 -11.76 5.97 13.53
C MET A 100 -10.79 6.28 12.37
N ALA A 101 -9.66 5.62 12.31
CA ALA A 101 -8.71 5.80 11.23
C ALA A 101 -9.28 5.37 9.87
N SER A 102 -10.04 4.28 9.82
CA SER A 102 -10.74 3.82 8.61
C SER A 102 -11.75 4.87 8.14
N LEU A 103 -12.59 5.38 9.05
CA LEU A 103 -13.56 6.43 8.73
C LEU A 103 -12.88 7.70 8.23
N ILE A 104 -11.93 8.23 8.98
CA ILE A 104 -11.18 9.45 8.60
C ILE A 104 -10.41 9.21 7.30
N GLY A 105 -9.78 8.05 7.15
CA GLY A 105 -8.99 7.68 5.99
C GLY A 105 -9.76 7.65 4.68
N ALA A 106 -11.06 7.38 4.70
CA ALA A 106 -11.92 7.42 3.53
C ALA A 106 -12.72 8.72 3.44
N LEU A 107 -13.44 9.10 4.51
CA LEU A 107 -14.36 10.24 4.46
C LEU A 107 -13.65 11.59 4.29
N LEU A 108 -12.51 11.81 4.96
CA LEU A 108 -11.81 13.08 4.85
C LEU A 108 -11.34 13.38 3.42
N PRO A 109 -10.64 12.48 2.72
CA PRO A 109 -10.26 12.77 1.33
C PRO A 109 -11.45 12.82 0.37
N MET A 110 -12.50 12.03 0.58
CA MET A 110 -13.75 12.14 -0.19
C MET A 110 -14.39 13.51 0.00
N SER A 111 -14.48 13.99 1.25
CA SER A 111 -15.03 15.31 1.57
C SER A 111 -14.20 16.44 0.97
N LEU A 112 -12.86 16.34 1.04
CA LEU A 112 -11.98 17.31 0.39
C LEU A 112 -12.15 17.31 -1.12
N ALA A 113 -12.22 16.12 -1.75
CA ALA A 113 -12.46 16.00 -3.17
C ALA A 113 -13.81 16.65 -3.59
N TYR A 114 -14.84 16.46 -2.77
CA TYR A 114 -16.14 17.11 -2.95
C TYR A 114 -16.04 18.65 -2.83
N LEU A 115 -15.37 19.14 -1.80
CA LEU A 115 -15.16 20.60 -1.58
C LEU A 115 -14.39 21.26 -2.73
N PHE A 116 -13.44 20.53 -3.33
CA PHE A 116 -12.72 20.99 -4.54
C PHE A 116 -13.48 20.76 -5.83
N SER A 117 -14.76 20.38 -5.77
CA SER A 117 -15.63 20.14 -6.92
C SER A 117 -15.05 19.14 -7.93
N LEU A 118 -14.35 18.10 -7.42
CA LEU A 118 -13.86 17.01 -8.27
C LEU A 118 -15.03 16.14 -8.73
N SER A 119 -14.84 15.43 -9.84
CA SER A 119 -15.88 14.55 -10.38
C SER A 119 -16.32 13.50 -9.37
N HIS A 120 -17.56 13.05 -9.47
CA HIS A 120 -18.11 11.97 -8.63
C HIS A 120 -17.23 10.72 -8.65
N ASP A 121 -16.75 10.33 -9.82
CA ASP A 121 -15.84 9.21 -10.01
C ASP A 121 -14.53 9.37 -9.22
N THR A 122 -13.98 10.59 -9.21
CA THR A 122 -12.78 10.88 -8.42
C THR A 122 -13.06 10.79 -6.91
N ILE A 123 -14.19 11.30 -6.45
CA ILE A 123 -14.61 11.23 -5.05
C ILE A 123 -14.71 9.77 -4.61
N LEU A 124 -15.38 8.92 -5.39
CA LEU A 124 -15.50 7.49 -5.11
C LEU A 124 -14.13 6.78 -5.09
N ALA A 125 -13.23 7.15 -5.99
CA ALA A 125 -11.90 6.56 -6.05
C ALA A 125 -11.06 6.80 -4.78
N PHE A 126 -11.32 7.88 -4.03
CA PHE A 126 -10.67 8.14 -2.74
C PHE A 126 -11.14 7.23 -1.61
N ALA A 127 -12.31 6.60 -1.71
CA ALA A 127 -12.91 5.81 -0.63
C ALA A 127 -12.02 4.64 -0.19
N SER A 128 -11.26 4.03 -1.11
CA SER A 128 -10.40 2.87 -0.85
C SER A 128 -8.91 3.22 -0.67
N ARG A 129 -8.54 4.51 -0.58
CA ARG A 129 -7.13 4.94 -0.61
C ARG A 129 -6.26 4.42 0.53
N SER A 130 -6.87 4.10 1.69
CA SER A 130 -6.16 3.73 2.93
C SER A 130 -5.99 2.21 3.11
N VAL A 131 -6.27 1.43 2.08
CA VAL A 131 -6.10 -0.03 2.09
C VAL A 131 -5.13 -0.49 1.00
N THR A 132 -4.70 -1.74 1.07
CA THR A 132 -3.81 -2.32 0.04
C THR A 132 -4.49 -2.40 -1.32
N THR A 133 -3.71 -2.28 -2.39
CA THR A 133 -4.21 -2.34 -3.77
C THR A 133 -5.20 -3.49 -4.02
N PRO A 134 -4.97 -4.75 -3.64
CA PRO A 134 -5.94 -5.82 -3.92
C PRO A 134 -7.29 -5.59 -3.25
N LEU A 135 -7.29 -5.23 -1.98
CA LEU A 135 -8.54 -4.93 -1.26
C LEU A 135 -9.18 -3.63 -1.76
N GLY A 136 -8.36 -2.62 -2.00
CA GLY A 136 -8.82 -1.32 -2.48
C GLY A 136 -9.48 -1.39 -3.86
N LEU A 137 -8.94 -2.19 -4.78
CA LEU A 137 -9.55 -2.42 -6.09
C LEU A 137 -10.85 -3.22 -5.98
N SER A 138 -10.91 -4.22 -5.09
CA SER A 138 -12.15 -4.96 -4.84
C SER A 138 -13.25 -4.04 -4.26
N ILE A 139 -12.90 -3.13 -3.33
CA ILE A 139 -13.83 -2.13 -2.81
C ILE A 139 -14.26 -1.17 -3.91
N ALA A 140 -13.31 -0.65 -4.71
CA ALA A 140 -13.57 0.27 -5.80
C ALA A 140 -14.53 -0.33 -6.84
N ASP A 141 -14.35 -1.61 -7.18
CA ASP A 141 -15.25 -2.34 -8.10
C ASP A 141 -16.67 -2.44 -7.53
N LEU A 142 -16.80 -2.80 -6.25
CA LEU A 142 -18.10 -2.90 -5.56
C LEU A 142 -18.86 -1.57 -5.56
N ILE A 143 -18.17 -0.45 -5.37
CA ILE A 143 -18.78 0.90 -5.37
C ILE A 143 -18.78 1.57 -6.75
N LYS A 144 -18.40 0.83 -7.81
CA LYS A 144 -18.32 1.30 -9.20
C LYS A 144 -17.40 2.50 -9.39
N ALA A 145 -16.36 2.63 -8.57
CA ALA A 145 -15.33 3.65 -8.76
C ALA A 145 -14.37 3.27 -9.90
N PRO A 146 -13.79 4.24 -10.63
CA PRO A 146 -12.82 3.97 -11.69
C PRO A 146 -11.56 3.27 -11.14
N LEU A 147 -11.35 2.00 -11.50
CA LEU A 147 -10.27 1.16 -10.95
C LEU A 147 -8.87 1.75 -11.17
N ALA A 148 -8.61 2.32 -12.35
CA ALA A 148 -7.32 2.93 -12.66
C ALA A 148 -7.02 4.13 -11.74
N MET A 149 -8.02 4.97 -11.49
CA MET A 149 -7.88 6.12 -10.61
C MET A 149 -7.75 5.69 -9.15
N ALA A 150 -8.55 4.74 -8.69
CA ALA A 150 -8.45 4.18 -7.35
C ALA A 150 -7.06 3.59 -7.10
N ASN A 151 -6.52 2.82 -8.07
CA ASN A 151 -5.17 2.27 -7.99
C ASN A 151 -4.10 3.34 -7.87
N LEU A 152 -4.17 4.37 -8.70
CA LEU A 152 -3.24 5.51 -8.66
C LEU A 152 -3.27 6.20 -7.29
N ILE A 153 -4.47 6.50 -6.78
CA ILE A 153 -4.66 7.16 -5.48
C ILE A 153 -4.10 6.29 -4.35
N ILE A 154 -4.36 4.97 -4.35
CA ILE A 154 -3.83 4.04 -3.36
C ILE A 154 -2.30 4.06 -3.37
N ILE A 155 -1.68 3.93 -4.54
CA ILE A 155 -0.21 3.89 -4.66
C ILE A 155 0.40 5.21 -4.20
N VAL A 156 -0.09 6.35 -4.72
CA VAL A 156 0.44 7.68 -4.40
C VAL A 156 0.28 7.98 -2.91
N SER A 157 -0.89 7.69 -2.32
CA SER A 157 -1.12 7.91 -0.89
C SER A 157 -0.21 7.05 -0.01
N GLY A 158 0.04 5.80 -0.40
CA GLY A 158 0.95 4.90 0.29
C GLY A 158 2.40 5.39 0.26
N ILE A 159 2.87 5.81 -0.91
CA ILE A 159 4.22 6.38 -1.08
C ILE A 159 4.38 7.65 -0.25
N ILE A 160 3.44 8.61 -0.36
CA ILE A 160 3.49 9.86 0.38
C ILE A 160 3.44 9.58 1.89
N GLY A 161 2.49 8.76 2.35
CA GLY A 161 2.35 8.43 3.77
C GLY A 161 3.58 7.73 4.35
N GLY A 162 4.13 6.75 3.65
CA GLY A 162 5.35 6.05 4.07
C GLY A 162 6.57 6.97 4.10
N THR A 163 6.72 7.83 3.10
CA THR A 163 7.87 8.75 3.01
C THR A 163 7.81 9.86 4.06
N LEU A 164 6.62 10.47 4.27
CA LEU A 164 6.47 11.57 5.22
C LEU A 164 6.49 11.12 6.67
N ALA A 165 6.21 9.85 6.95
CA ALA A 165 6.12 9.31 8.31
C ALA A 165 7.36 9.63 9.16
N ARG A 166 8.56 9.54 8.59
CA ARG A 166 9.82 9.84 9.29
C ARG A 166 9.87 11.27 9.83
N PHE A 167 9.27 12.23 9.14
CA PHE A 167 9.22 13.63 9.55
C PHE A 167 8.13 13.88 10.59
N LEU A 168 7.03 13.13 10.49
CA LEU A 168 5.89 13.24 11.39
C LEU A 168 6.11 12.54 12.73
N PHE A 169 7.02 11.58 12.80
CA PHE A 169 7.31 10.80 14.02
C PHE A 169 8.38 11.43 14.92
N VAL A 170 8.83 12.65 14.61
CA VAL A 170 9.76 13.38 15.49
C VAL A 170 9.11 13.57 16.86
N GLY A 171 9.80 13.12 17.91
CA GLY A 171 9.30 13.16 19.29
C GLY A 171 8.35 12.04 19.70
N ILE A 172 7.99 11.12 18.79
CA ILE A 172 7.23 9.91 19.13
C ILE A 172 8.22 8.78 19.37
N GLU A 173 8.30 8.24 20.59
CA GLU A 173 9.24 7.16 20.94
C GLU A 173 8.60 5.77 20.84
N ASP A 174 7.27 5.66 21.02
CA ASP A 174 6.57 4.36 21.01
C ASP A 174 6.49 3.75 19.60
N ASP A 175 7.28 2.72 19.36
CA ASP A 175 7.31 1.98 18.09
C ASP A 175 5.98 1.32 17.74
N ARG A 176 5.13 1.03 18.74
CA ARG A 176 3.77 0.48 18.50
C ARG A 176 2.90 1.53 17.84
N ALA A 177 2.98 2.77 18.32
CA ALA A 177 2.23 3.91 17.75
C ALA A 177 2.71 4.23 16.33
N LYS A 178 4.03 4.28 16.10
CA LYS A 178 4.62 4.48 14.77
C LYS A 178 4.16 3.40 13.79
N GLY A 179 4.28 2.14 14.22
CA GLY A 179 3.89 1.00 13.38
C GLY A 179 2.41 1.03 13.03
N LEU A 180 1.54 1.19 14.02
CA LEU A 180 0.10 1.24 13.80
C LEU A 180 -0.27 2.38 12.85
N ALA A 181 0.28 3.58 13.05
CA ALA A 181 0.02 4.73 12.17
C ALA A 181 0.45 4.45 10.72
N LEU A 182 1.65 3.88 10.52
CA LEU A 182 2.15 3.51 9.19
C LEU A 182 1.25 2.49 8.49
N GLY A 183 0.82 1.45 9.21
CA GLY A 183 -0.07 0.43 8.66
C GLY A 183 -1.45 0.97 8.27
N LEU A 184 -2.00 1.91 9.06
CA LEU A 184 -3.30 2.53 8.83
C LEU A 184 -3.29 3.55 7.68
N VAL A 185 -2.22 4.36 7.56
CA VAL A 185 -2.18 5.49 6.62
C VAL A 185 -1.55 5.12 5.30
N ALA A 186 -0.48 4.32 5.34
CA ALA A 186 0.36 4.00 4.19
C ALA A 186 0.37 2.50 3.84
N HIS A 187 -0.52 1.73 4.46
CA HIS A 187 -0.80 0.31 4.19
C HIS A 187 0.49 -0.51 3.94
N ALA A 188 0.62 -1.20 2.78
CA ALA A 188 1.78 -2.04 2.50
C ALA A 188 3.10 -1.24 2.46
N PHE A 189 3.11 -0.04 1.88
CA PHE A 189 4.29 0.83 1.83
C PHE A 189 4.73 1.22 3.25
N GLY A 190 3.78 1.65 4.09
CA GLY A 190 4.05 1.98 5.49
C GLY A 190 4.51 0.78 6.31
N THR A 191 3.99 -0.41 6.03
CA THR A 191 4.42 -1.63 6.71
C THR A 191 5.88 -1.96 6.40
N VAL A 192 6.33 -1.78 5.16
CA VAL A 192 7.74 -1.94 4.79
C VAL A 192 8.63 -0.96 5.56
N GLU A 193 8.24 0.31 5.66
CA GLU A 193 8.97 1.32 6.44
C GLU A 193 8.97 0.98 7.94
N ALA A 194 7.83 0.50 8.48
CA ALA A 194 7.73 0.11 9.88
C ALA A 194 8.68 -1.04 10.26
N TRP A 195 8.88 -2.02 9.37
CA TRP A 195 9.86 -3.10 9.59
C TRP A 195 11.30 -2.60 9.63
N GLN A 196 11.60 -1.43 9.02
CA GLN A 196 12.91 -0.81 9.10
C GLN A 196 13.12 -0.08 10.44
N ILE A 197 12.03 0.39 11.09
CA ILE A 197 12.10 1.00 12.42
C ILE A 197 12.40 -0.08 13.46
N SER A 198 11.54 -1.08 13.58
CA SER A 198 11.74 -2.21 14.48
C SER A 198 10.76 -3.36 14.20
N HIS A 199 11.05 -4.55 14.74
CA HIS A 199 10.12 -5.68 14.70
C HIS A 199 8.76 -5.35 15.35
N THR A 200 8.76 -4.55 16.42
CA THR A 200 7.53 -4.11 17.09
C THR A 200 6.72 -3.22 16.16
N ALA A 201 7.33 -2.20 15.57
CA ALA A 201 6.66 -1.32 14.60
C ALA A 201 6.10 -2.12 13.41
N GLY A 202 6.90 -3.03 12.82
CA GLY A 202 6.47 -3.88 11.71
C GLY A 202 5.24 -4.74 12.03
N ARG A 203 5.20 -5.36 13.23
CA ARG A 203 4.04 -6.16 13.66
C ARG A 203 2.78 -5.32 13.84
N TYR A 204 2.90 -4.14 14.46
CA TYR A 204 1.76 -3.24 14.63
C TYR A 204 1.28 -2.64 13.31
N ALA A 205 2.19 -2.39 12.36
CA ALA A 205 1.83 -1.96 11.02
C ALA A 205 1.07 -3.05 10.25
N ALA A 206 1.54 -4.28 10.29
CA ALA A 206 0.85 -5.42 9.68
C ALA A 206 -0.56 -5.63 10.29
N PHE A 207 -0.71 -5.47 11.61
CA PHE A 207 -2.02 -5.47 12.27
C PHE A 207 -2.91 -4.33 11.78
N GLY A 208 -2.41 -3.09 11.82
CA GLY A 208 -3.16 -1.90 11.36
C GLY A 208 -3.63 -2.04 9.92
N LEU A 209 -2.73 -2.44 9.03
CA LEU A 209 -3.01 -2.73 7.63
C LEU A 209 -4.12 -3.76 7.44
N ALA A 210 -4.03 -4.92 8.09
CA ALA A 210 -4.97 -6.02 7.91
C ALA A 210 -6.36 -5.67 8.48
N VAL A 211 -6.42 -5.15 9.70
CA VAL A 211 -7.69 -4.82 10.36
C VAL A 211 -8.35 -3.62 9.68
N ASN A 212 -7.57 -2.59 9.29
CA ASN A 212 -8.11 -1.46 8.53
C ASN A 212 -8.70 -1.91 7.18
N GLY A 213 -8.01 -2.82 6.49
CA GLY A 213 -8.50 -3.38 5.24
C GLY A 213 -9.85 -4.07 5.42
N LEU A 214 -9.99 -4.94 6.43
CA LEU A 214 -11.25 -5.63 6.74
C LEU A 214 -12.38 -4.65 7.13
N VAL A 215 -12.10 -3.71 8.01
CA VAL A 215 -13.08 -2.70 8.44
C VAL A 215 -13.55 -1.87 7.24
N THR A 216 -12.62 -1.37 6.43
CA THR A 216 -12.92 -0.55 5.25
C THR A 216 -13.73 -1.34 4.21
N ALA A 217 -13.38 -2.61 3.97
CA ALA A 217 -14.07 -3.47 3.02
C ALA A 217 -15.54 -3.75 3.40
N ILE A 218 -15.88 -3.64 4.68
CA ILE A 218 -17.26 -3.83 5.15
C ILE A 218 -18.04 -2.52 5.05
N TRP A 219 -17.54 -1.44 5.66
CA TRP A 219 -18.35 -0.24 5.82
C TRP A 219 -18.44 0.66 4.58
N VAL A 220 -17.35 0.75 3.78
CA VAL A 220 -17.34 1.64 2.60
C VAL A 220 -18.40 1.26 1.57
N PRO A 221 -18.51 -0.01 1.13
CA PRO A 221 -19.57 -0.38 0.19
C PRO A 221 -20.96 -0.11 0.74
N ILE A 222 -21.21 -0.42 2.03
CA ILE A 222 -22.51 -0.17 2.67
C ILE A 222 -22.84 1.32 2.69
N PHE A 223 -21.86 2.15 3.07
CA PHE A 223 -22.02 3.60 3.16
C PHE A 223 -22.31 4.23 1.79
N VAL A 224 -21.51 3.88 0.77
CA VAL A 224 -21.68 4.43 -0.59
C VAL A 224 -23.00 3.98 -1.19
N THR A 225 -23.40 2.71 -1.03
CA THR A 225 -24.69 2.22 -1.52
C THR A 225 -25.86 2.91 -0.82
N ALA A 226 -25.75 3.17 0.48
CA ALA A 226 -26.79 3.88 1.22
C ALA A 226 -26.95 5.36 0.80
N LEU A 227 -25.89 6.00 0.28
CA LEU A 227 -25.94 7.37 -0.22
C LEU A 227 -26.42 7.46 -1.68
N SER A 228 -26.38 6.35 -2.42
CA SER A 228 -26.72 6.29 -3.85
C SER A 228 -28.21 6.03 -4.09
N VAL A 229 -29.05 6.04 -3.07
CA VAL A 229 -30.52 5.83 -3.13
C VAL A 229 -31.27 7.13 -3.32
#